data_c758a4804277b013980fe85e5f58548c
#
_entry.id   c758a4804277b013980fe85e5f58548c
#
_cell.length_a   1.000
_cell.length_b   1.000
_cell.length_c   1.000
_cell.angle_alpha   90.00
_cell.angle_beta   90.00
_cell.angle_gamma   90.00
#
_symmetry.space_group_name_H-M   'P 1'
#
loop_
_entity.id
_entity.type
_entity.pdbx_description
1 polymer ?
#
loop_
_entity_poly.entity_id
_entity_poly.type
_entity_poly.pdbx_seq_one_letter_code
_entity_poly.pdbx_strand_id
1 'polypeptide(L)'
;WNAEGLKELYKGHEIAVHTLTHQDLTKLDKDTVYNEVFLDKQNLERMFGCQITGMAYPYGTYNDEVVQILKKCKIQYARSVVSSGAFKLQKNLLIFKPTCHHADENIWELLEKFLKEKSEEKQLFYIWGHSYEFDVNNNWKRMEEILDRLIGHNNIFYGTNREVLLPC
;
A
#
# COMPACT_ATOMS: atom_id res chain seq x y z
N TRP A 1 22.42 -2.61 -2.60
CA TRP A 1 22.09 -1.28 -3.09
C TRP A 1 22.59 -0.22 -2.11
N ASN A 2 23.12 0.91 -2.60
CA ASN A 2 23.39 2.09 -1.78
C ASN A 2 22.20 3.07 -1.86
N ALA A 3 22.21 4.12 -1.04
CA ALA A 3 21.09 5.06 -0.96
C ALA A 3 20.78 5.75 -2.31
N GLU A 4 21.79 6.10 -3.09
CA GLU A 4 21.62 6.74 -4.41
C GLU A 4 20.99 5.78 -5.42
N GLY A 5 21.44 4.51 -5.43
CA GLY A 5 20.84 3.48 -6.28
C GLY A 5 19.37 3.20 -5.94
N LEU A 6 19.01 3.26 -4.64
CA LEU A 6 17.61 3.14 -4.22
C LEU A 6 16.76 4.33 -4.66
N LYS A 7 17.27 5.55 -4.56
CA LYS A 7 16.57 6.75 -5.04
C LYS A 7 16.26 6.67 -6.53
N GLU A 8 17.22 6.27 -7.33
CA GLU A 8 17.00 6.14 -8.78
C GLU A 8 16.03 5.00 -9.11
N LEU A 9 16.15 3.85 -8.43
CA LEU A 9 15.27 2.69 -8.62
C LEU A 9 13.80 3.03 -8.33
N TYR A 10 13.55 3.77 -7.25
CA TYR A 10 12.19 4.13 -6.82
C TYR A 10 11.72 5.50 -7.32
N LYS A 11 12.43 6.10 -8.28
CA LYS A 11 12.00 7.35 -8.89
C LYS A 11 10.64 7.22 -9.56
N GLY A 12 9.71 8.11 -9.20
CA GLY A 12 8.32 8.06 -9.66
C GLY A 12 7.42 7.11 -8.88
N HIS A 13 7.97 6.38 -7.91
CA HIS A 13 7.20 5.54 -6.99
C HIS A 13 7.01 6.24 -5.64
N GLU A 14 5.95 5.86 -4.94
CA GLU A 14 5.74 6.32 -3.58
C GLU A 14 6.49 5.45 -2.58
N ILE A 15 7.12 6.11 -1.62
CA ILE A 15 7.77 5.47 -0.47
C ILE A 15 6.84 5.58 0.74
N ALA A 16 6.66 4.48 1.45
CA ALA A 16 5.79 4.40 2.62
C ALA A 16 6.49 3.70 3.79
N VAL A 17 6.05 3.98 5.01
CA VAL A 17 6.53 3.37 6.25
C VAL A 17 6.15 1.89 6.31
N HIS A 18 7.05 1.07 6.84
CA HIS A 18 6.77 -0.34 7.17
C HIS A 18 7.37 -0.76 8.51
N THR A 19 7.59 0.22 9.40
CA THR A 19 8.27 0.15 10.68
C THR A 19 9.79 -0.09 10.59
N LEU A 20 10.49 0.31 11.64
CA LEU A 20 11.96 0.27 11.68
C LEU A 20 12.51 -1.17 11.70
N THR A 21 11.84 -2.07 12.42
CA THR A 21 12.32 -3.44 12.67
C THR A 21 11.30 -4.53 12.31
N HIS A 22 10.21 -4.16 11.61
CA HIS A 22 9.17 -5.08 11.13
C HIS A 22 8.49 -5.89 12.24
N GLN A 23 8.20 -5.27 13.39
CA GLN A 23 7.52 -5.93 14.49
C GLN A 23 5.99 -5.86 14.38
N ASP A 24 5.31 -6.81 15.03
CA ASP A 24 3.86 -6.75 15.24
C ASP A 24 3.54 -5.65 16.26
N LEU A 25 3.09 -4.50 15.77
CA LEU A 25 2.84 -3.31 16.57
C LEU A 25 1.79 -3.51 17.66
N THR A 26 0.90 -4.50 17.50
CA THR A 26 -0.16 -4.78 18.49
C THR A 26 0.37 -5.44 19.78
N LYS A 27 1.62 -5.88 19.77
CA LYS A 27 2.30 -6.55 20.89
C LYS A 27 3.30 -5.66 21.61
N LEU A 28 3.45 -4.42 21.18
CA LEU A 28 4.41 -3.47 21.72
C LEU A 28 3.74 -2.42 22.60
N ASP A 29 4.52 -1.82 23.50
CA ASP A 29 4.07 -0.65 24.24
C ASP A 29 4.03 0.61 23.34
N LYS A 30 3.31 1.65 23.81
CA LYS A 30 3.04 2.86 23.02
C LYS A 30 4.28 3.61 22.55
N ASP A 31 5.29 3.68 23.40
CA ASP A 31 6.51 4.42 23.09
C ASP A 31 7.33 3.67 22.06
N THR A 32 7.38 2.36 22.16
CA THR A 32 8.02 1.49 21.16
C THR A 32 7.28 1.57 19.82
N VAL A 33 5.93 1.50 19.80
CA VAL A 33 5.14 1.69 18.56
C VAL A 33 5.42 3.05 17.93
N TYR A 34 5.44 4.11 18.74
CA TYR A 34 5.75 5.45 18.23
C TYR A 34 7.14 5.50 17.58
N ASN A 35 8.15 4.94 18.24
CA ASN A 35 9.52 4.92 17.73
C ASN A 35 9.67 4.08 16.46
N GLU A 36 9.02 2.91 16.39
CA GLU A 36 9.01 2.04 15.19
C GLU A 36 8.48 2.78 13.95
N VAL A 37 7.43 3.56 14.12
CA VAL A 37 6.81 4.30 13.01
C VAL A 37 7.55 5.60 12.73
N PHE A 38 7.86 6.38 13.77
CA PHE A 38 8.42 7.72 13.63
C PHE A 38 9.87 7.71 13.11
N LEU A 39 10.70 6.83 13.64
CA LEU A 39 12.11 6.74 13.21
C LEU A 39 12.22 6.17 11.79
N ASP A 40 11.42 5.18 11.43
CA ASP A 40 11.37 4.68 10.05
C ASP A 40 10.97 5.81 9.09
N LYS A 41 9.89 6.54 9.42
CA LYS A 41 9.45 7.70 8.65
C LYS A 41 10.58 8.74 8.48
N GLN A 42 11.25 9.12 9.57
CA GLN A 42 12.36 10.09 9.52
C GLN A 42 13.53 9.60 8.65
N ASN A 43 13.88 8.32 8.77
CA ASN A 43 14.96 7.73 7.99
C ASN A 43 14.63 7.74 6.50
N LEU A 44 13.42 7.35 6.13
CA LEU A 44 12.95 7.35 4.76
C LEU A 44 12.85 8.79 4.20
N GLU A 45 12.29 9.74 4.95
CA GLU A 45 12.20 11.14 4.54
C GLU A 45 13.59 11.75 4.31
N ARG A 46 14.56 11.44 5.19
CA ARG A 46 15.95 11.87 5.00
C ARG A 46 16.60 11.22 3.78
N MET A 47 16.36 9.93 3.58
CA MET A 47 16.94 9.18 2.47
C MET A 47 16.39 9.65 1.13
N PHE A 48 15.08 9.77 0.99
CA PHE A 48 14.41 10.05 -0.28
C PHE A 48 14.14 11.54 -0.54
N GLY A 49 14.28 12.40 0.47
CA GLY A 49 14.05 13.84 0.35
C GLY A 49 12.59 14.23 0.09
N CYS A 50 11.63 13.40 0.50
CA CYS A 50 10.21 13.63 0.30
C CYS A 50 9.42 13.39 1.59
N GLN A 51 8.23 14.00 1.69
CA GLN A 51 7.33 13.78 2.81
C GLN A 51 6.64 12.41 2.67
N ILE A 52 6.65 11.63 3.73
CA ILE A 52 6.02 10.30 3.79
C ILE A 52 4.75 10.37 4.63
N THR A 53 3.64 9.90 4.06
CA THR A 53 2.31 9.96 4.67
C THR A 53 1.60 8.62 4.70
N GLY A 54 2.13 7.62 4.02
CA GLY A 54 1.58 6.29 3.90
C GLY A 54 2.32 5.24 4.72
N MET A 55 1.61 4.15 5.03
CA MET A 55 2.16 3.00 5.74
C MET A 55 1.54 1.69 5.24
N ALA A 56 2.30 0.61 5.32
CA ALA A 56 1.77 -0.74 5.33
C ALA A 56 2.04 -1.36 6.71
N TYR A 57 1.02 -1.95 7.33
CA TYR A 57 1.20 -2.61 8.62
C TYR A 57 2.03 -3.90 8.47
N PRO A 58 3.11 -4.12 9.26
CA PRO A 58 3.71 -5.43 9.37
C PRO A 58 2.67 -6.48 9.74
N TYR A 59 2.67 -7.62 9.07
CA TYR A 59 1.67 -8.70 9.22
C TYR A 59 0.22 -8.26 8.97
N GLY A 60 -0.03 -7.00 8.60
CA GLY A 60 -1.36 -6.42 8.44
C GLY A 60 -2.11 -6.17 9.75
N THR A 61 -1.45 -6.33 10.91
CA THR A 61 -2.07 -6.23 12.24
C THR A 61 -2.10 -4.79 12.74
N TYR A 62 -3.20 -4.42 13.37
CA TYR A 62 -3.39 -3.10 14.01
C TYR A 62 -4.43 -3.20 15.12
N ASN A 63 -4.45 -2.20 15.98
CA ASN A 63 -5.51 -1.95 16.96
C ASN A 63 -5.74 -0.43 17.08
N ASP A 64 -6.73 -0.02 17.86
CA ASP A 64 -7.08 1.39 17.99
C ASP A 64 -5.93 2.25 18.55
N GLU A 65 -5.13 1.71 19.45
CA GLU A 65 -3.97 2.40 20.03
C GLU A 65 -2.91 2.67 18.96
N VAL A 66 -2.57 1.67 18.15
CA VAL A 66 -1.65 1.82 17.01
C VAL A 66 -2.17 2.89 16.04
N VAL A 67 -3.45 2.85 15.69
CA VAL A 67 -4.07 3.86 14.80
C VAL A 67 -3.95 5.27 15.37
N GLN A 68 -4.12 5.47 16.69
CA GLN A 68 -3.93 6.80 17.31
C GLN A 68 -2.45 7.26 17.26
N ILE A 69 -1.51 6.35 17.39
CA ILE A 69 -0.09 6.64 17.26
C ILE A 69 0.27 7.02 15.81
N LEU A 70 -0.27 6.34 14.81
CA LEU A 70 -0.09 6.71 13.41
C LEU A 70 -0.52 8.15 13.12
N LYS A 71 -1.65 8.58 13.69
CA LYS A 71 -2.11 10.00 13.58
C LYS A 71 -1.07 10.97 14.17
N LYS A 72 -0.50 10.66 15.35
CA LYS A 72 0.57 11.46 15.96
C LYS A 72 1.82 11.52 15.07
N CYS A 73 2.16 10.43 14.38
CA CYS A 73 3.25 10.37 13.41
C CYS A 73 2.90 11.03 12.06
N LYS A 74 1.69 11.61 11.91
CA LYS A 74 1.18 12.24 10.68
C LYS A 74 1.09 11.25 9.50
N ILE A 75 0.83 9.99 9.79
CA ILE A 75 0.44 9.01 8.78
C ILE A 75 -1.03 9.24 8.44
N GLN A 76 -1.34 9.30 7.15
CA GLN A 76 -2.68 9.65 6.66
C GLN A 76 -3.45 8.45 6.12
N TYR A 77 -2.74 7.42 5.67
CA TYR A 77 -3.31 6.12 5.30
C TYR A 77 -2.38 4.98 5.67
N ALA A 78 -2.97 3.84 6.00
CA ALA A 78 -2.23 2.63 6.33
C ALA A 78 -3.02 1.39 5.87
N ARG A 79 -2.38 0.51 5.07
CA ARG A 79 -3.02 -0.70 4.57
C ARG A 79 -2.79 -1.90 5.48
N SER A 80 -3.83 -2.71 5.62
CA SER A 80 -3.74 -4.07 6.14
C SER A 80 -3.44 -5.08 5.01
N VAL A 81 -3.45 -6.38 5.33
CA VAL A 81 -3.31 -7.49 4.36
C VAL A 81 -4.66 -8.16 4.06
N VAL A 82 -5.75 -7.69 4.67
CA VAL A 82 -7.07 -8.29 4.50
C VAL A 82 -7.66 -7.82 3.18
N SER A 83 -7.86 -8.74 2.23
CA SER A 83 -8.53 -8.45 0.96
C SER A 83 -9.99 -8.07 1.19
N SER A 84 -10.43 -6.98 0.59
CA SER A 84 -11.82 -6.53 0.65
C SER A 84 -12.71 -7.18 -0.42
N GLY A 85 -12.14 -7.58 -1.55
CA GLY A 85 -12.86 -8.01 -2.74
C GLY A 85 -13.76 -6.92 -3.34
N ALA A 86 -13.62 -5.67 -2.91
CA ALA A 86 -14.50 -4.56 -3.25
C ALA A 86 -13.73 -3.38 -3.83
N PHE A 87 -14.44 -2.53 -4.56
CA PHE A 87 -13.86 -1.38 -5.27
C PHE A 87 -14.26 -0.04 -4.66
N LYS A 88 -15.16 -0.04 -3.67
CA LYS A 88 -15.61 1.19 -3.02
C LYS A 88 -14.49 1.83 -2.22
N LEU A 89 -14.30 3.15 -2.39
CA LEU A 89 -13.36 3.94 -1.58
C LEU A 89 -13.75 3.88 -0.10
N GLN A 90 -12.80 3.52 0.74
CA GLN A 90 -13.00 3.39 2.17
C GLN A 90 -12.85 4.75 2.87
N LYS A 91 -13.73 5.03 3.84
CA LYS A 91 -13.71 6.31 4.57
C LYS A 91 -12.56 6.40 5.58
N ASN A 92 -12.22 5.29 6.23
CA ASN A 92 -11.12 5.26 7.19
C ASN A 92 -9.85 4.72 6.52
N LEU A 93 -9.02 5.63 6.07
CA LEU A 93 -7.80 5.29 5.35
C LEU A 93 -6.70 4.72 6.23
N LEU A 94 -6.77 4.89 7.56
CA LEU A 94 -5.78 4.31 8.49
C LEU A 94 -5.99 2.81 8.77
N ILE A 95 -7.09 2.23 8.29
CA ILE A 95 -7.37 0.80 8.37
C ILE A 95 -7.77 0.26 6.99
N PHE A 96 -7.10 0.76 5.97
CA PHE A 96 -7.42 0.48 4.58
C PHE A 96 -7.21 -1.00 4.23
N LYS A 97 -8.19 -1.58 3.54
CA LYS A 97 -8.14 -2.95 3.03
C LYS A 97 -7.91 -2.92 1.52
N PRO A 98 -6.85 -3.52 0.99
CA PRO A 98 -6.65 -3.65 -0.45
C PRO A 98 -7.80 -4.45 -1.11
N THR A 99 -7.95 -4.33 -2.42
CA THR A 99 -8.93 -5.16 -3.15
C THR A 99 -8.53 -6.63 -3.06
N CYS A 100 -7.28 -6.96 -3.40
CA CYS A 100 -6.77 -8.33 -3.33
C CYS A 100 -5.24 -8.36 -3.25
N HIS A 101 -4.71 -9.53 -2.91
CA HIS A 101 -3.30 -9.87 -3.11
C HIS A 101 -3.04 -10.22 -4.57
N HIS A 102 -1.83 -9.98 -5.09
CA HIS A 102 -1.49 -10.33 -6.48
C HIS A 102 -1.62 -11.83 -6.80
N ALA A 103 -1.46 -12.68 -5.78
CA ALA A 103 -1.61 -14.13 -5.90
C ALA A 103 -3.04 -14.66 -5.65
N ASP A 104 -4.01 -13.77 -5.40
CA ASP A 104 -5.41 -14.16 -5.21
C ASP A 104 -5.92 -14.90 -6.44
N GLU A 105 -6.53 -16.08 -6.24
CA GLU A 105 -7.06 -16.90 -7.34
C GLU A 105 -8.18 -16.19 -8.08
N ASN A 106 -8.95 -15.35 -7.37
CA ASN A 106 -10.09 -14.61 -7.92
C ASN A 106 -9.68 -13.29 -8.60
N ILE A 107 -8.38 -12.96 -8.68
CA ILE A 107 -7.93 -11.67 -9.21
C ILE A 107 -8.45 -11.41 -10.64
N TRP A 108 -8.54 -12.46 -11.47
CA TRP A 108 -9.02 -12.33 -12.84
C TRP A 108 -10.49 -11.95 -12.91
N GLU A 109 -11.31 -12.55 -12.05
CA GLU A 109 -12.74 -12.21 -11.93
C GLU A 109 -12.92 -10.79 -11.39
N LEU A 110 -12.13 -10.41 -10.38
CA LEU A 110 -12.14 -9.05 -9.82
C LEU A 110 -11.73 -8.01 -10.87
N LEU A 111 -10.70 -8.28 -11.68
CA LEU A 111 -10.30 -7.41 -12.78
C LEU A 111 -11.41 -7.22 -13.81
N GLU A 112 -12.00 -8.32 -14.29
CA GLU A 112 -13.08 -8.29 -15.25
C GLU A 112 -14.29 -7.50 -14.70
N LYS A 113 -14.62 -7.72 -13.44
CA LYS A 113 -15.71 -7.00 -12.78
C LYS A 113 -15.41 -5.51 -12.69
N PHE A 114 -14.21 -5.13 -12.23
CA PHE A 114 -13.80 -3.73 -12.11
C PHE A 114 -13.84 -3.00 -13.46
N LEU A 115 -13.35 -3.64 -14.51
CA LEU A 115 -13.31 -3.05 -15.87
C LEU A 115 -14.69 -2.92 -16.51
N LYS A 116 -15.64 -3.78 -16.16
CA LYS A 116 -17.00 -3.80 -16.71
C LYS A 116 -18.01 -3.00 -15.89
N GLU A 117 -17.73 -2.81 -14.60
CA GLU A 117 -18.67 -2.17 -13.69
C GLU A 117 -18.82 -0.68 -14.02
N LYS A 118 -20.05 -0.28 -14.33
CA LYS A 118 -20.40 1.14 -14.50
C LYS A 118 -20.91 1.66 -13.17
N SER A 119 -20.12 2.51 -12.52
CA SER A 119 -20.49 3.16 -11.26
C SER A 119 -20.44 4.67 -11.41
N GLU A 120 -21.40 5.36 -10.80
CA GLU A 120 -21.36 6.82 -10.65
C GLU A 120 -20.39 7.25 -9.55
N GLU A 121 -20.11 6.35 -8.58
CA GLU A 121 -19.12 6.58 -7.53
C GLU A 121 -17.72 6.20 -8.04
N LYS A 122 -16.71 6.94 -7.56
CA LYS A 122 -15.30 6.58 -7.81
C LYS A 122 -15.01 5.21 -7.21
N GLN A 123 -14.37 4.37 -8.00
CA GLN A 123 -13.93 3.03 -7.61
C GLN A 123 -12.42 2.95 -7.54
N LEU A 124 -11.90 2.02 -6.75
CA LEU A 124 -10.48 1.76 -6.60
C LEU A 124 -10.20 0.28 -6.72
N PHE A 125 -9.26 -0.08 -7.60
CA PHE A 125 -8.67 -1.40 -7.65
C PHE A 125 -7.26 -1.33 -7.04
N TYR A 126 -7.08 -1.94 -5.88
CA TYR A 126 -5.83 -1.90 -5.12
C TYR A 126 -5.25 -3.30 -4.98
N ILE A 127 -4.11 -3.54 -5.63
CA ILE A 127 -3.36 -4.80 -5.52
C ILE A 127 -2.21 -4.60 -4.54
N TRP A 128 -1.95 -5.60 -3.71
CA TRP A 128 -0.78 -5.62 -2.82
C TRP A 128 -0.03 -6.95 -2.94
N GLY A 129 1.17 -7.00 -2.39
CA GLY A 129 2.01 -8.19 -2.33
C GLY A 129 3.47 -7.83 -2.09
N HIS A 130 4.35 -8.80 -2.28
CA HIS A 130 5.79 -8.61 -2.13
C HIS A 130 6.51 -9.03 -3.40
N SER A 131 7.48 -8.22 -3.85
CA SER A 131 8.21 -8.49 -5.09
C SER A 131 8.97 -9.83 -5.06
N TYR A 132 9.52 -10.23 -3.91
CA TYR A 132 10.24 -11.49 -3.77
C TYR A 132 9.36 -12.73 -4.03
N GLU A 133 8.04 -12.62 -3.86
CA GLU A 133 7.11 -13.73 -4.11
C GLU A 133 7.10 -14.15 -5.58
N PHE A 134 7.34 -13.21 -6.50
CA PHE A 134 7.44 -13.53 -7.92
C PHE A 134 8.68 -14.34 -8.25
N ASP A 135 9.81 -14.07 -7.57
CA ASP A 135 11.03 -14.85 -7.72
C ASP A 135 10.87 -16.26 -7.13
N VAL A 136 10.31 -16.36 -5.91
CA VAL A 136 10.07 -17.63 -5.23
C VAL A 136 9.12 -18.53 -6.04
N ASN A 137 8.06 -17.95 -6.60
CA ASN A 137 7.03 -18.68 -7.33
C ASN A 137 7.30 -18.77 -8.85
N ASN A 138 8.38 -18.16 -9.34
CA ASN A 138 8.73 -18.06 -10.75
C ASN A 138 7.54 -17.61 -11.64
N ASN A 139 6.84 -16.55 -11.20
CA ASN A 139 5.58 -16.15 -11.81
C ASN A 139 5.47 -14.64 -12.14
N TRP A 140 6.59 -13.99 -12.47
CA TRP A 140 6.62 -12.59 -12.94
C TRP A 140 5.64 -12.32 -14.09
N LYS A 141 5.49 -13.31 -14.99
CA LYS A 141 4.54 -13.24 -16.09
C LYS A 141 3.09 -13.00 -15.64
N ARG A 142 2.70 -13.52 -14.48
CA ARG A 142 1.37 -13.25 -13.90
C ARG A 142 1.17 -11.77 -13.62
N MET A 143 2.20 -11.08 -13.10
CA MET A 143 2.10 -9.64 -12.84
C MET A 143 2.05 -8.84 -14.14
N GLU A 144 2.82 -9.22 -15.15
CA GLU A 144 2.76 -8.62 -16.48
C GLU A 144 1.34 -8.75 -17.06
N GLU A 145 0.74 -9.94 -17.02
CA GLU A 145 -0.63 -10.19 -17.50
C GLU A 145 -1.70 -9.36 -16.74
N ILE A 146 -1.52 -9.17 -15.42
CA ILE A 146 -2.40 -8.31 -14.62
C ILE A 146 -2.29 -6.86 -15.09
N LEU A 147 -1.07 -6.36 -15.27
CA LEU A 147 -0.82 -4.99 -15.72
C LEU A 147 -1.33 -4.76 -17.14
N ASP A 148 -1.10 -5.71 -18.05
CA ASP A 148 -1.57 -5.65 -19.45
C ASP A 148 -3.10 -5.52 -19.55
N ARG A 149 -3.85 -6.14 -18.62
CA ARG A 149 -5.30 -5.99 -18.55
C ARG A 149 -5.75 -4.64 -17.99
N LEU A 150 -4.93 -4.01 -17.17
CA LEU A 150 -5.28 -2.75 -16.51
C LEU A 150 -4.87 -1.52 -17.31
N ILE A 151 -3.85 -1.58 -18.15
CA ILE A 151 -3.33 -0.41 -18.88
C ILE A 151 -4.22 0.01 -20.04
N GLY A 152 -4.12 1.29 -20.44
CA GLY A 152 -4.72 1.82 -21.67
C GLY A 152 -6.20 2.18 -21.57
N HIS A 153 -6.82 2.15 -20.40
CA HIS A 153 -8.21 2.55 -20.21
C HIS A 153 -8.32 4.05 -19.91
N ASN A 154 -8.97 4.81 -20.77
CA ASN A 154 -9.11 6.27 -20.65
C ASN A 154 -9.93 6.73 -19.43
N ASN A 155 -10.72 5.85 -18.85
CA ASN A 155 -11.52 6.10 -17.66
C ASN A 155 -10.87 5.64 -16.35
N ILE A 156 -9.62 5.19 -16.40
CA ILE A 156 -8.86 4.75 -15.22
C ILE A 156 -7.71 5.72 -14.98
N PHE A 157 -7.62 6.23 -13.75
CA PHE A 157 -6.47 6.98 -13.26
C PHE A 157 -5.48 6.01 -12.61
N TYR A 158 -4.25 6.01 -13.09
CA TYR A 158 -3.15 5.21 -12.54
C TYR A 158 -2.27 6.13 -11.72
N GLY A 159 -2.15 5.86 -10.44
CA GLY A 159 -1.40 6.74 -9.55
C GLY A 159 -0.83 6.01 -8.34
N THR A 160 0.03 6.71 -7.64
CA THR A 160 0.53 6.29 -6.33
C THR A 160 -0.61 6.28 -5.30
N ASN A 161 -0.39 5.59 -4.18
CA ASN A 161 -1.41 5.55 -3.11
C ASN A 161 -1.79 6.96 -2.64
N ARG A 162 -0.81 7.85 -2.51
CA ARG A 162 -1.03 9.23 -2.11
C ARG A 162 -1.93 9.97 -3.10
N GLU A 163 -1.66 9.86 -4.39
CA GLU A 163 -2.44 10.53 -5.45
C GLU A 163 -3.87 10.02 -5.51
N VAL A 164 -4.08 8.73 -5.24
CA VAL A 164 -5.39 8.08 -5.32
C VAL A 164 -6.20 8.26 -4.04
N LEU A 165 -5.55 8.09 -2.87
CA LEU A 165 -6.23 8.07 -1.57
C LEU A 165 -6.37 9.46 -0.94
N LEU A 166 -5.47 10.39 -1.25
CA LEU A 166 -5.44 11.73 -0.71
C LEU A 166 -5.64 12.75 -1.86
N PRO A 167 -6.86 12.92 -2.36
CA PRO A 167 -7.11 13.90 -3.43
C PRO A 167 -6.74 15.31 -2.95
N CYS A 168 -6.12 16.07 -3.86
CA CYS A 168 -5.79 17.49 -3.66
C CYS A 168 -7.04 18.33 -3.41
#